data_c63a8ff7c0ab5635cc6a007b4b8ee09b
#
_entry.id   c63a8ff7c0ab5635cc6a007b4b8ee09b
#
_cell.length_a   1.000
_cell.length_b   1.000
_cell.length_c   1.000
_cell.angle_alpha   90.00
_cell.angle_beta   90.00
_cell.angle_gamma   90.00
#
_symmetry.space_group_name_H-M   'P 1'
#
loop_
_entity.id
_entity.type
_entity.pdbx_description
1 polymer ?
#
loop_
_entity_poly.entity_id
_entity_poly.type
_entity_poly.pdbx_seq_one_letter_code
_entity_poly.pdbx_strand_id
1 'polypeptide(L)'
;MATKIPGKAAPQKKKSASLLLYEKKIEACRERIRRDEETIASMEHGRGVLMEAGLVGLAVTHRAFGAGTVIGKESAAITVKFDSGEKRFMLPSAFTDGFLTTADDGVNLEIARYQDMGEQIRAARDDISAARRSIRILERKL
;
A
#
# COMPACT_ATOMS: atom_id res chain seq x y z
N MET A 1 17.69 -7.50 58.89
CA MET A 1 17.69 -7.35 58.41
C MET A 1 17.34 -7.03 57.22
N ALA A 2 17.06 -6.53 57.02
CA ALA A 2 16.51 -6.10 56.12
C ALA A 2 16.82 -6.42 54.91
N THR A 3 17.37 -6.51 54.73
CA THR A 3 17.86 -6.81 53.78
C THR A 3 17.32 -7.53 52.85
N LYS A 4 16.89 -8.27 53.08
CA LYS A 4 16.41 -9.02 52.32
C LYS A 4 15.72 -8.50 51.37
N ILE A 5 15.34 -7.70 51.51
CA ILE A 5 14.60 -7.08 50.72
C ILE A 5 15.09 -7.07 49.39
N PRO A 6 16.19 -6.76 49.23
CA PRO A 6 16.76 -6.64 47.98
C PRO A 6 16.57 -7.87 47.17
N GLY A 7 16.62 -8.86 47.79
CA GLY A 7 16.57 -10.08 47.06
C GLY A 7 15.36 -10.25 46.26
N LYS A 8 14.35 -9.65 46.69
CA LYS A 8 13.21 -9.85 46.03
C LYS A 8 13.19 -9.26 44.76
N ALA A 9 13.49 -8.14 44.61
CA ALA A 9 13.43 -7.47 43.33
C ALA A 9 14.39 -8.08 42.37
N ALA A 10 15.46 -8.56 42.87
CA ALA A 10 16.48 -9.10 42.03
C ALA A 10 16.01 -10.15 41.01
N PRO A 11 15.27 -11.15 41.39
CA PRO A 11 14.87 -12.19 40.46
C PRO A 11 14.12 -11.65 39.27
N GLN A 12 13.29 -10.71 39.47
CA GLN A 12 12.50 -10.17 38.40
C GLN A 12 13.32 -9.35 37.44
N LYS A 13 14.38 -8.77 37.94
CA LYS A 13 15.21 -7.95 37.10
C LYS A 13 16.24 -8.74 36.36
N LYS A 14 16.36 -10.01 36.67
CA LYS A 14 17.38 -10.80 36.07
C LYS A 14 16.93 -11.57 34.87
N LYS A 15 16.42 -10.86 33.90
CA LYS A 15 16.12 -11.49 32.66
C LYS A 15 17.44 -11.85 32.01
N SER A 16 17.51 -12.99 31.37
CA SER A 16 18.71 -13.37 30.66
C SER A 16 18.97 -12.39 29.52
N ALA A 17 20.20 -12.33 29.07
CA ALA A 17 20.56 -11.50 27.93
C ALA A 17 19.74 -11.91 26.71
N SER A 18 19.46 -13.22 26.57
CA SER A 18 18.65 -13.71 25.46
C SER A 18 17.22 -13.18 25.49
N LEU A 19 16.59 -13.17 26.66
CA LEU A 19 15.24 -12.67 26.78
C LEU A 19 15.16 -11.17 26.48
N LEU A 20 16.14 -10.41 26.96
CA LEU A 20 16.21 -8.98 26.67
C LEU A 20 16.38 -8.74 25.16
N LEU A 21 17.18 -9.58 24.52
CA LEU A 21 17.39 -9.47 23.08
C LEU A 21 16.10 -9.77 22.34
N TYR A 22 15.36 -10.80 22.74
CA TYR A 22 14.09 -11.13 22.10
C TYR A 22 13.09 -10.01 22.27
N GLU A 23 13.01 -9.41 23.44
CA GLU A 23 12.13 -8.26 23.69
C GLU A 23 12.48 -7.08 22.80
N LYS A 24 13.77 -6.81 22.62
CA LYS A 24 14.21 -5.72 21.73
C LYS A 24 13.85 -6.01 20.28
N LYS A 25 14.00 -7.25 19.85
CA LYS A 25 13.65 -7.63 18.48
C LYS A 25 12.15 -7.52 18.24
N ILE A 26 11.34 -7.90 19.21
CA ILE A 26 9.89 -7.76 19.12
C ILE A 26 9.52 -6.28 18.98
N GLU A 27 10.12 -5.43 19.79
CA GLU A 27 9.85 -4.00 19.74
C GLU A 27 10.28 -3.40 18.39
N ALA A 28 11.40 -3.84 17.86
CA ALA A 28 11.86 -3.40 16.53
C ALA A 28 10.86 -3.84 15.44
N CYS A 29 10.30 -5.04 15.56
CA CYS A 29 9.29 -5.51 14.62
C CYS A 29 8.01 -4.68 14.72
N ARG A 30 7.59 -4.33 15.94
CA ARG A 30 6.41 -3.49 16.14
C ARG A 30 6.60 -2.11 15.54
N GLU A 31 7.78 -1.54 15.70
CA GLU A 31 8.10 -0.24 15.12
C GLU A 31 8.10 -0.30 13.59
N ARG A 32 8.60 -1.41 13.03
CA ARG A 32 8.60 -1.63 11.60
C ARG A 32 7.17 -1.70 11.07
N ILE A 33 6.29 -2.42 11.76
CA ILE A 33 4.88 -2.51 11.40
C ILE A 33 4.24 -1.13 11.40
N ARG A 34 4.51 -0.33 12.43
CA ARG A 34 3.93 1.02 12.54
C ARG A 34 4.35 1.89 11.36
N ARG A 35 5.63 1.84 10.98
CA ARG A 35 6.13 2.62 9.85
C ARG A 35 5.53 2.15 8.53
N ASP A 36 5.35 0.86 8.37
CA ASP A 36 4.74 0.30 7.17
C ASP A 36 3.26 0.69 7.08
N GLU A 37 2.55 0.70 8.20
CA GLU A 37 1.16 1.15 8.23
C GLU A 37 1.03 2.62 7.85
N GLU A 38 1.95 3.45 8.30
CA GLU A 38 1.99 4.87 7.93
C GLU A 38 2.27 5.02 6.43
N THR A 39 3.19 4.22 5.90
CA THR A 39 3.50 4.22 4.48
C THR A 39 2.28 3.84 3.65
N ILE A 40 1.57 2.78 4.05
CA ILE A 40 0.36 2.34 3.37
C ILE A 40 -0.68 3.45 3.37
N ALA A 41 -0.94 4.06 4.52
CA ALA A 41 -1.94 5.12 4.63
C ALA A 41 -1.59 6.31 3.72
N SER A 42 -0.32 6.71 3.71
CA SER A 42 0.14 7.81 2.87
C SER A 42 0.01 7.48 1.38
N MET A 43 0.38 6.27 0.97
CA MET A 43 0.30 5.85 -0.42
C MET A 43 -1.15 5.71 -0.88
N GLU A 44 -2.02 5.17 -0.04
CA GLU A 44 -3.44 5.05 -0.38
C GLU A 44 -4.09 6.41 -0.55
N HIS A 45 -3.73 7.37 0.30
CA HIS A 45 -4.21 8.73 0.16
C HIS A 45 -3.72 9.34 -1.16
N GLY A 46 -2.43 9.19 -1.47
CA GLY A 46 -1.85 9.70 -2.71
C GLY A 46 -2.50 9.09 -3.94
N ARG A 47 -2.82 7.79 -3.92
CA ARG A 47 -3.51 7.14 -5.02
C ARG A 47 -4.90 7.70 -5.23
N GLY A 48 -5.61 8.01 -4.17
CA GLY A 48 -6.95 8.58 -4.26
C GLY A 48 -6.95 9.93 -4.96
N VAL A 49 -5.92 10.72 -4.75
CA VAL A 49 -5.80 12.05 -5.35
C VAL A 49 -5.39 11.98 -6.82
N LEU A 50 -4.49 11.05 -7.17
CA LEU A 50 -3.92 11.00 -8.52
C LEU A 50 -4.95 10.86 -9.65
N MET A 51 -5.99 10.09 -9.44
CA MET A 51 -6.97 9.81 -10.50
C MET A 51 -8.16 10.76 -10.48
N GLU A 52 -8.07 11.86 -9.73
CA GLU A 52 -9.13 12.85 -9.68
C GLU A 52 -9.03 13.91 -10.78
N ALA A 53 -7.87 14.03 -11.41
CA ALA A 53 -7.65 15.05 -12.43
C ALA A 53 -8.53 14.80 -13.65
N GLY A 54 -8.88 15.89 -14.33
CA GLY A 54 -9.81 15.86 -15.43
C GLY A 54 -9.40 14.95 -16.57
N LEU A 55 -10.04 13.80 -16.64
CA LEU A 55 -9.86 12.88 -17.75
C LEU A 55 -10.87 13.11 -18.86
N VAL A 56 -11.90 13.91 -18.60
CA VAL A 56 -12.92 14.21 -19.61
C VAL A 56 -12.28 14.98 -20.77
N GLY A 57 -12.50 14.48 -21.97
CA GLY A 57 -11.90 15.05 -23.17
C GLY A 57 -10.63 14.32 -23.61
N LEU A 58 -10.14 13.39 -22.82
CA LEU A 58 -8.93 12.65 -23.16
C LEU A 58 -9.18 11.70 -24.32
N ALA A 59 -8.26 11.70 -25.29
CA ALA A 59 -8.29 10.75 -26.39
C ALA A 59 -7.65 9.45 -25.92
N VAL A 60 -8.34 8.35 -26.14
CA VAL A 60 -7.86 7.00 -25.76
C VAL A 60 -8.03 6.04 -26.93
N THR A 61 -7.36 4.91 -26.84
CA THR A 61 -7.49 3.83 -27.81
C THR A 61 -7.74 2.52 -27.08
N HIS A 62 -8.77 1.79 -27.49
CA HIS A 62 -9.07 0.46 -26.95
C HIS A 62 -8.64 -0.59 -27.96
N ARG A 63 -8.16 -1.71 -27.46
CA ARG A 63 -7.67 -2.80 -28.32
C ARG A 63 -8.72 -3.31 -29.30
N ALA A 64 -9.97 -3.38 -28.86
CA ALA A 64 -11.06 -3.91 -29.67
C ALA A 64 -11.92 -2.82 -30.31
N PHE A 65 -12.15 -1.71 -29.60
CA PHE A 65 -13.09 -0.68 -30.03
C PHE A 65 -12.43 0.48 -30.78
N GLY A 66 -11.10 0.52 -30.82
CA GLY A 66 -10.37 1.57 -31.53
C GLY A 66 -10.32 2.89 -30.77
N ALA A 67 -10.26 3.98 -31.51
CA ALA A 67 -10.14 5.30 -30.94
C ALA A 67 -11.43 5.76 -30.27
N GLY A 68 -11.32 6.43 -29.15
CA GLY A 68 -12.44 6.96 -28.42
C GLY A 68 -12.06 8.21 -27.63
N THR A 69 -13.05 8.84 -27.03
CA THR A 69 -12.85 10.03 -26.20
C THR A 69 -13.58 9.85 -24.88
N VAL A 70 -12.92 10.20 -23.78
CA VAL A 70 -13.55 10.16 -22.46
C VAL A 70 -14.56 11.30 -22.39
N ILE A 71 -15.82 10.96 -22.19
CA ILE A 71 -16.91 11.95 -22.14
C ILE A 71 -17.48 12.15 -20.74
N GLY A 72 -17.12 11.30 -19.80
CA GLY A 72 -17.60 11.45 -18.43
C GLY A 72 -16.73 10.68 -17.45
N LYS A 73 -16.72 11.17 -16.20
CA LYS A 73 -16.03 10.51 -15.10
C LYS A 73 -16.94 10.54 -13.89
N GLU A 74 -17.17 9.39 -13.29
CA GLU A 74 -18.04 9.27 -12.14
C GLU A 74 -17.39 8.34 -11.14
N SER A 75 -16.97 8.87 -10.01
CA SER A 75 -16.26 8.11 -8.99
C SER A 75 -15.03 7.41 -9.59
N ALA A 76 -14.98 6.09 -9.54
CA ALA A 76 -13.86 5.31 -10.05
C ALA A 76 -14.11 4.79 -11.47
N ALA A 77 -15.03 5.38 -12.21
CA ALA A 77 -15.36 4.94 -13.56
C ALA A 77 -15.31 6.08 -14.56
N ILE A 78 -14.98 5.74 -15.81
CA ILE A 78 -15.06 6.68 -16.92
C ILE A 78 -15.96 6.12 -18.00
N THR A 79 -16.60 7.01 -18.75
CA THR A 79 -17.36 6.64 -19.94
C THR A 79 -16.60 7.11 -21.15
N VAL A 80 -16.37 6.22 -22.08
CA VAL A 80 -15.63 6.51 -23.32
C VAL A 80 -16.57 6.35 -24.50
N LYS A 81 -16.57 7.33 -25.38
CA LYS A 81 -17.37 7.29 -26.60
C LYS A 81 -16.51 6.80 -27.75
N PHE A 82 -16.87 5.66 -28.31
CA PHE A 82 -16.28 5.08 -29.50
C PHE A 82 -17.25 5.20 -30.67
N ASP A 83 -16.81 4.89 -31.87
CA ASP A 83 -17.69 4.84 -33.03
C ASP A 83 -18.81 3.82 -32.85
N SER A 84 -18.53 2.72 -32.12
CA SER A 84 -19.49 1.67 -31.86
C SER A 84 -20.45 1.99 -30.71
N GLY A 85 -20.26 3.11 -30.01
CA GLY A 85 -21.10 3.52 -28.89
C GLY A 85 -20.30 3.85 -27.65
N GLU A 86 -21.02 4.09 -26.56
CA GLU A 86 -20.40 4.43 -25.28
C GLU A 86 -20.12 3.19 -24.46
N LYS A 87 -18.97 3.16 -23.83
CA LYS A 87 -18.55 2.07 -22.95
C LYS A 87 -18.04 2.64 -21.64
N ARG A 88 -18.30 1.92 -20.56
CA ARG A 88 -17.86 2.31 -19.22
C ARG A 88 -16.68 1.45 -18.79
N PHE A 89 -15.67 2.08 -18.21
CA PHE A 89 -14.48 1.40 -17.73
C PHE A 89 -14.18 1.80 -16.30
N MET A 90 -13.67 0.86 -15.52
CA MET A 90 -13.25 1.13 -14.17
C MET A 90 -11.81 1.64 -14.16
N LEU A 91 -11.53 2.62 -13.30
CA LEU A 91 -10.19 3.14 -13.10
C LEU A 91 -9.58 2.54 -11.84
N PRO A 92 -8.31 2.34 -11.83
CA PRO A 92 -7.34 2.57 -12.90
C PRO A 92 -7.14 1.35 -13.79
N SER A 93 -7.85 0.26 -13.53
CA SER A 93 -7.61 -1.03 -14.20
C SER A 93 -7.70 -0.94 -15.71
N ALA A 94 -8.57 -0.07 -16.23
CA ALA A 94 -8.68 0.11 -17.67
C ALA A 94 -7.33 0.45 -18.31
N PHE A 95 -6.53 1.28 -17.66
CA PHE A 95 -5.22 1.66 -18.14
C PHE A 95 -4.13 0.70 -17.67
N THR A 96 -4.15 0.31 -16.40
CA THR A 96 -3.10 -0.54 -15.84
C THR A 96 -3.11 -1.95 -16.43
N ASP A 97 -4.30 -2.44 -16.83
CA ASP A 97 -4.43 -3.74 -17.48
C ASP A 97 -4.28 -3.66 -19.00
N GLY A 98 -4.05 -2.47 -19.51
CA GLY A 98 -3.77 -2.29 -20.94
C GLY A 98 -4.98 -2.32 -21.86
N PHE A 99 -6.21 -2.22 -21.33
CA PHE A 99 -7.39 -2.14 -22.18
C PHE A 99 -7.47 -0.81 -22.90
N LEU A 100 -7.13 0.27 -22.22
CA LEU A 100 -7.07 1.61 -22.77
C LEU A 100 -5.65 2.13 -22.77
N THR A 101 -5.28 2.84 -23.82
CA THR A 101 -4.00 3.53 -23.89
C THR A 101 -4.25 4.97 -24.31
N THR A 102 -3.33 5.85 -23.98
CA THR A 102 -3.40 7.25 -24.38
C THR A 102 -2.01 7.76 -24.72
N ALA A 103 -1.95 8.77 -25.56
CA ALA A 103 -0.69 9.43 -25.90
C ALA A 103 -0.38 10.58 -24.94
N ASP A 104 -1.27 10.89 -24.01
CA ASP A 104 -1.06 11.98 -23.05
C ASP A 104 -0.01 11.60 -22.02
N ASP A 105 1.15 12.27 -22.06
CA ASP A 105 2.27 11.97 -21.18
C ASP A 105 1.93 12.21 -19.71
N GLY A 106 1.14 13.24 -19.42
CA GLY A 106 0.74 13.54 -18.04
C GLY A 106 -0.11 12.44 -17.45
N VAL A 107 -1.06 11.91 -18.21
CA VAL A 107 -1.91 10.81 -17.77
C VAL A 107 -1.07 9.54 -17.59
N ASN A 108 -0.17 9.26 -18.53
CA ASN A 108 0.70 8.09 -18.44
C ASN A 108 1.60 8.16 -17.21
N LEU A 109 2.07 9.35 -16.86
CA LEU A 109 2.87 9.54 -15.65
C LEU A 109 2.06 9.27 -14.39
N GLU A 110 0.81 9.73 -14.36
CA GLU A 110 -0.09 9.47 -13.23
C GLU A 110 -0.38 7.97 -13.08
N ILE A 111 -0.58 7.29 -14.18
CA ILE A 111 -0.80 5.83 -14.18
C ILE A 111 0.41 5.13 -13.62
N ALA A 112 1.62 5.51 -14.08
CA ALA A 112 2.85 4.92 -13.60
C ALA A 112 3.04 5.15 -12.09
N ARG A 113 2.72 6.35 -11.61
CA ARG A 113 2.79 6.66 -10.18
C ARG A 113 1.79 5.82 -9.38
N TYR A 114 0.60 5.65 -9.92
CA TYR A 114 -0.43 4.84 -9.28
C TYR A 114 0.05 3.39 -9.13
N GLN A 115 0.64 2.83 -10.18
CA GLN A 115 1.17 1.48 -10.15
C GLN A 115 2.33 1.35 -9.15
N ASP A 116 3.24 2.32 -9.14
CA ASP A 116 4.36 2.33 -8.22
C ASP A 116 3.89 2.37 -6.76
N MET A 117 2.93 3.23 -6.45
CA MET A 117 2.35 3.29 -5.12
C MET A 117 1.69 1.98 -4.72
N GLY A 118 1.04 1.30 -5.67
CA GLY A 118 0.45 -0.01 -5.44
C GLY A 118 1.48 -1.06 -5.09
N GLU A 119 2.63 -1.03 -5.75
CA GLU A 119 3.72 -1.95 -5.45
C GLU A 119 4.32 -1.66 -4.08
N GLN A 120 4.47 -0.40 -3.73
CA GLN A 120 4.97 -0.02 -2.41
C GLN A 120 4.00 -0.43 -1.30
N ILE A 121 2.69 -0.29 -1.53
CA ILE A 121 1.67 -0.75 -0.59
C ILE A 121 1.78 -2.26 -0.41
N ARG A 122 1.92 -3.01 -1.50
CA ARG A 122 2.03 -4.46 -1.43
C ARG A 122 3.29 -4.87 -0.67
N ALA A 123 4.41 -4.24 -0.97
CA ALA A 123 5.67 -4.51 -0.28
C ALA A 123 5.56 -4.22 1.22
N ALA A 124 4.92 -3.12 1.60
CA ALA A 124 4.72 -2.77 2.99
C ALA A 124 3.80 -3.78 3.70
N ARG A 125 2.74 -4.24 3.04
CA ARG A 125 1.85 -5.26 3.59
C ARG A 125 2.57 -6.59 3.80
N ASP A 126 3.41 -6.97 2.86
CA ASP A 126 4.20 -8.20 2.97
C ASP A 126 5.19 -8.08 4.12
N ASP A 127 5.79 -6.91 4.29
CA ASP A 127 6.72 -6.66 5.38
C ASP A 127 6.02 -6.73 6.73
N ILE A 128 4.81 -6.18 6.85
CA ILE A 128 4.00 -6.27 8.05
C ILE A 128 3.72 -7.75 8.38
N SER A 129 3.34 -8.54 7.39
CA SER A 129 3.07 -9.97 7.59
C SER A 129 4.31 -10.70 8.09
N ALA A 130 5.47 -10.40 7.51
CA ALA A 130 6.73 -10.99 7.93
C ALA A 130 7.10 -10.58 9.36
N ALA A 131 6.91 -9.31 9.69
CA ALA A 131 7.20 -8.79 11.02
C ALA A 131 6.29 -9.44 12.08
N ARG A 132 5.01 -9.63 11.75
CA ARG A 132 4.08 -10.30 12.66
C ARG A 132 4.46 -11.74 12.91
N ARG A 133 4.91 -12.44 11.87
CA ARG A 133 5.39 -13.83 12.04
C ARG A 133 6.62 -13.85 12.94
N SER A 134 7.53 -12.91 12.75
CA SER A 134 8.73 -12.83 13.58
C SER A 134 8.37 -12.58 15.06
N ILE A 135 7.40 -11.70 15.30
CA ILE A 135 6.93 -11.44 16.66
C ILE A 135 6.39 -12.71 17.30
N ARG A 136 5.56 -13.48 16.59
CA ARG A 136 5.01 -14.71 17.13
C ARG A 136 6.10 -15.71 17.48
N ILE A 137 7.11 -15.85 16.63
CA ILE A 137 8.23 -16.74 16.89
C ILE A 137 9.01 -16.29 18.11
N LEU A 138 9.30 -14.99 18.21
CA LEU A 138 10.07 -14.45 19.32
C LEU A 138 9.30 -14.53 20.65
N GLU A 139 7.99 -14.32 20.61
CA GLU A 139 7.16 -14.43 21.82
C GLU A 139 7.18 -15.84 22.40
N ARG A 140 7.30 -16.85 21.57
CA ARG A 140 7.39 -18.23 22.06
C ARG A 140 8.68 -18.47 22.83
N LYS A 141 9.67 -17.63 22.64
CA LYS A 141 10.96 -17.78 23.33
C LYS A 141 10.99 -17.04 24.67
N LEU A 142 9.98 -16.25 24.93
CA LEU A 142 9.87 -15.55 26.20
C LEU A 142 9.25 -16.46 27.26
#